data_d53e6440307b7d32d3eedc7450cda436
#
_entry.id   d53e6440307b7d32d3eedc7450cda436
#
_cell.length_a   1.000
_cell.length_b   1.000
_cell.length_c   1.000
_cell.angle_alpha   90.00
_cell.angle_beta   90.00
_cell.angle_gamma   90.00
#
_symmetry.space_group_name_H-M   'P 1'
#
loop_
_entity.id
_entity.type
_entity.pdbx_description
1 polymer ?
#
loop_
_entity_poly.entity_id
_entity_poly.type
_entity_poly.pdbx_seq_one_letter_code
_entity_poly.pdbx_strand_id
1 'polypeptide(L)'
;MKYLLKNGTVVSGEKSEMLDVLVDGEKITEVGRNLTADGAQVIDVTGKLLFPGFIDGHTHLDLEVAGTVTADDFETGTRAALLGGTTLIIDYASQDKGGHTLKEGLDKWHKKADGKCSCDYSFHMSIVEWNDKTESEVQDMIDQGITSFKLYMTYPAMIVNDCDMYKILKKLGECGCFAGVHCEN
;
A
#
# COMPACT_ATOMS: atom_id res chain seq x y z
N MET A 1 2.29 24.49 -6.02
CA MET A 1 1.37 25.42 -5.32
C MET A 1 1.70 25.32 -3.85
N LYS A 2 1.79 26.45 -3.13
CA LYS A 2 2.13 26.45 -1.71
C LYS A 2 0.89 26.67 -0.85
N TYR A 3 0.78 25.90 0.21
CA TYR A 3 -0.26 26.05 1.23
C TYR A 3 0.38 26.18 2.61
N LEU A 4 -0.11 27.11 3.41
CA LEU A 4 0.28 27.27 4.80
C LEU A 4 -0.94 27.03 5.69
N LEU A 5 -0.96 25.88 6.34
CA LEU A 5 -2.01 25.48 7.29
C LEU A 5 -1.63 26.09 8.64
N LYS A 6 -2.48 26.97 9.20
CA LYS A 6 -2.20 27.70 10.44
C LYS A 6 -3.10 27.30 11.59
N ASN A 7 -2.53 27.35 12.78
CA ASN A 7 -3.25 27.24 14.05
C ASN A 7 -3.90 25.86 14.27
N GLY A 8 -3.42 24.80 13.60
CA GLY A 8 -3.92 23.45 13.77
C GLY A 8 -3.24 22.71 14.92
N THR A 9 -3.88 21.69 15.44
CA THR A 9 -3.23 20.72 16.31
C THR A 9 -2.64 19.61 15.46
N VAL A 10 -1.32 19.63 15.23
CA VAL A 10 -0.58 18.60 14.49
C VAL A 10 -0.44 17.37 15.38
N VAL A 11 -0.89 16.22 14.88
CA VAL A 11 -0.87 14.94 15.59
C VAL A 11 0.20 14.04 14.97
N SER A 12 1.11 13.55 15.80
CA SER A 12 2.09 12.53 15.45
C SER A 12 1.91 11.29 16.32
N GLY A 13 2.68 10.23 16.07
CA GLY A 13 2.65 9.01 16.91
C GLY A 13 3.09 9.23 18.35
N GLU A 14 3.76 10.35 18.67
CA GLU A 14 4.31 10.62 20.01
C GLU A 14 3.56 11.74 20.74
N LYS A 15 3.07 12.74 20.00
CA LYS A 15 2.51 13.96 20.62
C LYS A 15 1.52 14.68 19.71
N SER A 16 0.77 15.60 20.34
CA SER A 16 -0.11 16.54 19.65
C SER A 16 0.25 17.95 20.10
N GLU A 17 0.56 18.83 19.15
CA GLU A 17 1.00 20.20 19.42
C GLU A 17 0.33 21.18 18.46
N MET A 18 0.10 22.40 18.94
CA MET A 18 -0.39 23.48 18.10
C MET A 18 0.77 24.03 17.25
N LEU A 19 0.75 23.73 15.96
CA LEU A 19 1.78 24.06 14.99
C LEU A 19 1.16 24.47 13.65
N ASP A 20 1.96 25.15 12.86
CA ASP A 20 1.66 25.43 11.45
C ASP A 20 2.36 24.41 10.55
N VAL A 21 1.79 24.13 9.38
CA VAL A 21 2.36 23.20 8.38
C VAL A 21 2.46 23.90 7.05
N LEU A 22 3.67 23.94 6.49
CA LEU A 22 3.91 24.43 5.14
C LEU A 22 4.01 23.26 4.16
N VAL A 23 3.18 23.32 3.13
CA VAL A 23 3.18 22.36 2.02
C VAL A 23 3.60 23.10 0.75
N ASP A 24 4.59 22.57 0.04
CA ASP A 24 5.03 23.08 -1.27
C ASP A 24 4.98 21.95 -2.31
N GLY A 25 4.09 22.09 -3.28
CA GLY A 25 3.81 21.02 -4.21
C GLY A 25 3.21 19.80 -3.49
N GLU A 26 3.91 18.69 -3.54
CA GLU A 26 3.49 17.40 -2.97
C GLU A 26 4.15 17.09 -1.62
N LYS A 27 4.90 18.03 -1.05
CA LYS A 27 5.71 17.77 0.14
C LYS A 27 5.38 18.72 1.28
N ILE A 28 5.35 18.18 2.50
CA ILE A 28 5.44 18.96 3.73
C ILE A 28 6.91 19.43 3.85
N THR A 29 7.13 20.73 3.74
CA THR A 29 8.48 21.31 3.75
C THR A 29 8.88 21.86 5.10
N GLU A 30 7.90 22.24 5.93
CA GLU A 30 8.17 22.77 7.26
C GLU A 30 6.99 22.50 8.20
N VAL A 31 7.29 22.20 9.47
CA VAL A 31 6.33 22.11 10.56
C VAL A 31 6.89 22.87 11.75
N GLY A 32 6.20 23.89 12.21
CA GLY A 32 6.72 24.75 13.28
C GLY A 32 5.69 25.75 13.78
N ARG A 33 6.12 26.64 14.67
CA ARG A 33 5.27 27.70 15.20
C ARG A 33 5.49 29.00 14.45
N ASN A 34 4.39 29.75 14.24
CA ASN A 34 4.41 31.07 13.63
C ASN A 34 5.10 31.11 12.25
N LEU A 35 4.88 30.05 11.45
CA LEU A 35 5.44 30.01 10.10
C LEU A 35 4.87 31.12 9.23
N THR A 36 5.71 31.62 8.34
CA THR A 36 5.33 32.54 7.27
C THR A 36 5.90 32.03 5.95
N ALA A 37 5.17 32.17 4.87
CA ALA A 37 5.64 31.76 3.56
C ALA A 37 5.09 32.69 2.48
N ASP A 38 6.00 33.39 1.79
CA ASP A 38 5.64 34.29 0.70
C ASP A 38 4.99 33.50 -0.44
N GLY A 39 3.87 34.02 -0.94
CA GLY A 39 3.11 33.42 -2.03
C GLY A 39 2.33 32.15 -1.66
N ALA A 40 2.30 31.74 -0.39
CA ALA A 40 1.49 30.62 0.04
C ALA A 40 0.01 31.03 0.24
N GLN A 41 -0.90 30.14 -0.16
CA GLN A 41 -2.30 30.25 0.24
C GLN A 41 -2.42 29.84 1.72
N VAL A 42 -2.83 30.80 2.57
CA VAL A 42 -3.04 30.52 3.99
C VAL A 42 -4.42 29.91 4.21
N ILE A 43 -4.44 28.81 4.95
CA ILE A 43 -5.66 28.11 5.37
C ILE A 43 -5.67 28.07 6.90
N ASP A 44 -6.64 28.73 7.52
CA ASP A 44 -6.84 28.65 8.97
C ASP A 44 -7.53 27.35 9.33
N VAL A 45 -6.86 26.54 10.14
CA VAL A 45 -7.31 25.24 10.61
C VAL A 45 -7.46 25.23 12.15
N THR A 46 -7.77 26.39 12.75
CA THR A 46 -8.03 26.52 14.17
C THR A 46 -9.08 25.52 14.63
N GLY A 47 -8.78 24.81 15.72
CA GLY A 47 -9.65 23.79 16.30
C GLY A 47 -9.72 22.46 15.55
N LYS A 48 -8.94 22.31 14.47
CA LYS A 48 -8.82 21.04 13.71
C LYS A 48 -7.58 20.27 14.12
N LEU A 49 -7.67 18.95 14.00
CA LEU A 49 -6.54 18.04 14.11
C LEU A 49 -5.95 17.83 12.72
N LEU A 50 -4.64 17.98 12.60
CA LEU A 50 -3.89 17.72 11.37
C LEU A 50 -3.14 16.41 11.52
N PHE A 51 -3.50 15.43 10.72
CA PHE A 51 -2.82 14.15 10.63
C PHE A 51 -2.02 14.05 9.32
N PRO A 52 -0.95 13.24 9.28
CA PRO A 52 -0.46 12.72 8.02
C PRO A 52 -1.59 11.97 7.30
N GLY A 53 -1.53 11.86 5.97
CA GLY A 53 -2.45 11.01 5.24
C GLY A 53 -2.38 9.56 5.77
N PHE A 54 -3.55 8.93 5.89
CA PHE A 54 -3.61 7.55 6.38
C PHE A 54 -3.13 6.58 5.30
N ILE A 55 -2.65 5.42 5.76
CA ILE A 55 -2.24 4.30 4.92
C ILE A 55 -3.20 3.14 5.19
N ASP A 56 -3.85 2.64 4.14
CA ASP A 56 -4.60 1.40 4.21
C ASP A 56 -3.73 0.27 3.65
N GLY A 57 -3.17 -0.53 4.53
CA GLY A 57 -2.26 -1.63 4.20
C GLY A 57 -2.96 -2.94 3.81
N HIS A 58 -4.28 -2.95 3.59
CA HIS A 58 -4.99 -4.19 3.28
C HIS A 58 -6.27 -3.92 2.48
N THR A 59 -6.13 -3.80 1.16
CA THR A 59 -7.26 -3.60 0.25
C THR A 59 -7.37 -4.73 -0.78
N HIS A 60 -8.56 -4.88 -1.35
CA HIS A 60 -8.85 -5.82 -2.42
C HIS A 60 -9.75 -5.14 -3.45
N LEU A 61 -9.15 -4.34 -4.33
CA LEU A 61 -9.84 -3.64 -5.40
C LEU A 61 -9.79 -4.44 -6.69
N ASP A 62 -10.89 -4.42 -7.45
CA ASP A 62 -11.02 -5.14 -8.72
C ASP A 62 -10.57 -6.62 -8.62
N LEU A 63 -10.85 -7.25 -7.47
CA LEU A 63 -10.48 -8.63 -7.20
C LEU A 63 -11.58 -9.57 -7.68
N GLU A 64 -11.21 -10.48 -8.58
CA GLU A 64 -12.04 -11.61 -8.98
C GLU A 64 -12.02 -12.69 -7.90
N VAL A 65 -13.13 -12.95 -7.26
CA VAL A 65 -13.27 -13.93 -6.18
C VAL A 65 -14.64 -14.60 -6.19
N ALA A 66 -14.68 -15.92 -6.00
CA ALA A 66 -15.92 -16.72 -5.92
C ALA A 66 -16.91 -16.49 -7.08
N GLY A 67 -16.41 -16.24 -8.30
CA GLY A 67 -17.22 -16.04 -9.50
C GLY A 67 -17.84 -14.63 -9.62
N THR A 68 -17.40 -13.69 -8.80
CA THR A 68 -17.77 -12.28 -8.87
C THR A 68 -16.52 -11.40 -8.79
N VAL A 69 -16.71 -10.08 -8.81
CA VAL A 69 -15.64 -9.08 -8.65
C VAL A 69 -16.01 -8.19 -7.48
N THR A 70 -15.02 -7.73 -6.71
CA THR A 70 -15.25 -6.74 -5.64
C THR A 70 -15.91 -5.48 -6.20
N ALA A 71 -16.73 -4.82 -5.38
CA ALA A 71 -17.60 -3.71 -5.82
C ALA A 71 -16.81 -2.50 -6.34
N ASP A 72 -15.64 -2.23 -5.73
CA ASP A 72 -14.78 -1.12 -6.11
C ASP A 72 -13.61 -1.61 -6.98
N ASP A 73 -13.33 -0.86 -8.02
CA ASP A 73 -12.09 -0.91 -8.79
C ASP A 73 -11.05 0.10 -8.25
N PHE A 74 -9.89 0.20 -8.89
CA PHE A 74 -8.84 1.12 -8.45
C PHE A 74 -9.22 2.60 -8.59
N GLU A 75 -10.11 2.96 -9.52
CA GLU A 75 -10.58 4.34 -9.66
C GLU A 75 -11.55 4.70 -8.52
N THR A 76 -12.59 3.91 -8.32
CA THR A 76 -13.63 4.19 -7.32
C THR A 76 -13.13 4.00 -5.90
N GLY A 77 -12.39 2.92 -5.63
CA GLY A 77 -11.88 2.60 -4.30
C GLY A 77 -10.83 3.60 -3.82
N THR A 78 -9.85 3.98 -4.66
CA THR A 78 -8.85 4.97 -4.28
C THR A 78 -9.42 6.37 -4.14
N ARG A 79 -10.45 6.70 -4.92
CA ARG A 79 -11.19 7.95 -4.77
C ARG A 79 -11.94 8.00 -3.43
N ALA A 80 -12.58 6.92 -3.04
CA ALA A 80 -13.24 6.80 -1.73
C ALA A 80 -12.21 6.88 -0.59
N ALA A 81 -11.08 6.20 -0.72
CA ALA A 81 -9.97 6.24 0.24
C ALA A 81 -9.48 7.67 0.45
N LEU A 82 -9.19 8.41 -0.63
CA LEU A 82 -8.72 9.80 -0.57
C LEU A 82 -9.75 10.72 0.08
N LEU A 83 -11.04 10.57 -0.23
CA LEU A 83 -12.13 11.33 0.40
C LEU A 83 -12.23 11.04 1.92
N GLY A 84 -11.83 9.85 2.35
CA GLY A 84 -11.74 9.45 3.76
C GLY A 84 -10.45 9.88 4.47
N GLY A 85 -9.47 10.46 3.74
CA GLY A 85 -8.18 10.88 4.27
C GLY A 85 -7.07 9.83 4.15
N THR A 86 -7.31 8.72 3.47
CA THR A 86 -6.30 7.71 3.13
C THR A 86 -5.59 8.13 1.85
N THR A 87 -4.28 8.33 1.93
CA THR A 87 -3.45 8.84 0.82
C THR A 87 -2.56 7.79 0.18
N LEU A 88 -2.49 6.60 0.78
CA LEU A 88 -1.80 5.44 0.24
C LEU A 88 -2.60 4.18 0.55
N ILE A 89 -2.77 3.34 -0.45
CA ILE A 89 -3.30 1.98 -0.27
C ILE A 89 -2.23 0.94 -0.63
N ILE A 90 -2.29 -0.24 0.00
CA ILE A 90 -1.48 -1.39 -0.40
C ILE A 90 -2.44 -2.55 -0.69
N ASP A 91 -2.56 -2.90 -1.96
CA ASP A 91 -3.43 -3.97 -2.44
C ASP A 91 -2.65 -5.28 -2.62
N TYR A 92 -3.32 -6.36 -2.97
CA TYR A 92 -2.72 -7.70 -3.11
C TYR A 92 -2.63 -8.11 -4.57
N ALA A 93 -1.47 -7.91 -5.19
CA ALA A 93 -1.15 -8.53 -6.46
C ALA A 93 -0.97 -10.05 -6.26
N SER A 94 -1.61 -10.86 -7.09
CA SER A 94 -1.62 -12.30 -6.92
C SER A 94 -1.02 -13.03 -8.12
N GLN A 95 -0.12 -13.97 -7.83
CA GLN A 95 0.28 -15.00 -8.78
C GLN A 95 -0.93 -15.89 -9.08
N ASP A 96 -1.11 -16.31 -10.32
CA ASP A 96 -2.04 -17.36 -10.69
C ASP A 96 -1.35 -18.73 -10.61
N LYS A 97 -2.07 -19.81 -10.21
CA LYS A 97 -1.54 -21.19 -10.25
C LYS A 97 -1.39 -21.71 -11.68
N GLY A 98 -0.57 -22.73 -11.86
CA GLY A 98 -0.37 -23.39 -13.15
C GLY A 98 0.88 -22.93 -13.90
N GLY A 99 1.94 -22.60 -13.16
CA GLY A 99 3.25 -22.22 -13.72
C GLY A 99 3.38 -20.73 -14.05
N HIS A 100 2.43 -19.91 -13.62
CA HIS A 100 2.51 -18.46 -13.75
C HIS A 100 3.55 -17.86 -12.82
N THR A 101 4.06 -16.69 -13.17
CA THR A 101 5.15 -16.02 -12.50
C THR A 101 4.66 -14.92 -11.55
N LEU A 102 5.51 -14.50 -10.59
CA LEU A 102 5.22 -13.32 -9.76
C LEU A 102 5.09 -12.08 -10.63
N LYS A 103 5.96 -11.96 -11.63
CA LYS A 103 5.94 -10.83 -12.56
C LYS A 103 4.62 -10.74 -13.33
N GLU A 104 4.11 -11.85 -13.86
CA GLU A 104 2.80 -11.86 -14.56
C GLU A 104 1.67 -11.41 -13.64
N GLY A 105 1.69 -11.85 -12.37
CA GLY A 105 0.76 -11.40 -11.33
C GLY A 105 0.87 -9.90 -11.07
N LEU A 106 2.08 -9.38 -10.88
CA LEU A 106 2.31 -7.96 -10.65
C LEU A 106 1.88 -7.11 -11.85
N ASP A 107 2.26 -7.51 -13.06
CA ASP A 107 1.87 -6.82 -14.29
C ASP A 107 0.35 -6.77 -14.50
N LYS A 108 -0.38 -7.82 -14.07
CA LYS A 108 -1.85 -7.87 -14.09
C LYS A 108 -2.44 -6.79 -13.17
N TRP A 109 -1.90 -6.61 -11.96
CA TRP A 109 -2.37 -5.60 -11.02
C TRP A 109 -1.99 -4.18 -11.45
N HIS A 110 -0.80 -3.99 -11.99
CA HIS A 110 -0.43 -2.70 -12.59
C HIS A 110 -1.40 -2.27 -13.69
N LYS A 111 -1.81 -3.17 -14.58
CA LYS A 111 -2.83 -2.86 -15.62
C LYS A 111 -4.18 -2.43 -15.04
N LYS A 112 -4.53 -2.91 -13.84
CA LYS A 112 -5.74 -2.50 -13.15
C LYS A 112 -5.62 -1.13 -12.48
N ALA A 113 -4.43 -0.78 -11.97
CA ALA A 113 -4.18 0.38 -11.12
C ALA A 113 -3.58 1.59 -11.86
N ASP A 114 -2.63 1.36 -12.80
CA ASP A 114 -1.84 2.41 -13.43
C ASP A 114 -2.73 3.45 -14.15
N GLY A 115 -2.53 4.71 -13.77
CA GLY A 115 -3.25 5.86 -14.35
C GLY A 115 -4.71 6.00 -13.88
N LYS A 116 -5.20 5.16 -12.97
CA LYS A 116 -6.57 5.21 -12.46
C LYS A 116 -6.67 5.67 -11.00
N CYS A 117 -5.63 5.43 -10.22
CA CYS A 117 -5.64 5.73 -8.80
C CYS A 117 -5.70 7.23 -8.49
N SER A 118 -6.53 7.61 -7.54
CA SER A 118 -6.63 8.98 -7.01
C SER A 118 -5.68 9.25 -5.84
N CYS A 119 -5.14 8.20 -5.20
CA CYS A 119 -4.10 8.28 -4.18
C CYS A 119 -2.91 7.41 -4.57
N ASP A 120 -1.82 7.48 -3.81
CA ASP A 120 -0.68 6.59 -3.99
C ASP A 120 -1.09 5.13 -3.76
N TYR A 121 -0.40 4.21 -4.41
CA TYR A 121 -0.65 2.78 -4.22
C TYR A 121 0.64 1.95 -4.28
N SER A 122 0.59 0.80 -3.65
CA SER A 122 1.60 -0.26 -3.73
C SER A 122 0.93 -1.62 -3.65
N PHE A 123 1.73 -2.69 -3.69
CA PHE A 123 1.23 -4.06 -3.63
C PHE A 123 1.97 -4.91 -2.60
N HIS A 124 1.23 -5.83 -1.97
CA HIS A 124 1.78 -7.06 -1.42
C HIS A 124 1.73 -8.12 -2.51
N MET A 125 2.78 -8.93 -2.66
CA MET A 125 2.78 -10.02 -3.64
C MET A 125 2.31 -11.33 -3.02
N SER A 126 1.20 -11.87 -3.49
CA SER A 126 0.69 -13.19 -3.07
C SER A 126 1.40 -14.29 -3.83
N ILE A 127 2.06 -15.19 -3.11
CA ILE A 127 2.71 -16.38 -3.64
C ILE A 127 1.79 -17.58 -3.40
N VAL A 128 1.36 -18.25 -4.46
CA VAL A 128 0.46 -19.40 -4.41
C VAL A 128 1.06 -20.67 -5.01
N GLU A 129 2.19 -20.56 -5.66
CA GLU A 129 2.97 -21.67 -6.22
C GLU A 129 4.47 -21.38 -6.07
N TRP A 130 5.25 -22.38 -5.64
CA TRP A 130 6.69 -22.24 -5.42
C TRP A 130 7.48 -23.19 -6.30
N ASN A 131 8.40 -22.66 -7.06
CA ASN A 131 9.33 -23.37 -7.92
C ASN A 131 10.59 -22.51 -8.13
N ASP A 132 11.60 -23.04 -8.81
CA ASP A 132 12.88 -22.36 -9.03
C ASP A 132 12.72 -20.98 -9.69
N LYS A 133 11.73 -20.85 -10.58
CA LYS A 133 11.43 -19.59 -11.27
C LYS A 133 10.82 -18.56 -10.29
N THR A 134 9.82 -18.96 -9.53
CA THR A 134 9.21 -18.10 -8.50
C THR A 134 10.24 -17.65 -7.48
N GLU A 135 11.13 -18.57 -7.06
CA GLU A 135 12.22 -18.23 -6.12
C GLU A 135 13.17 -17.17 -6.70
N SER A 136 13.54 -17.30 -7.98
CA SER A 136 14.43 -16.34 -8.65
C SER A 136 13.78 -14.96 -8.82
N GLU A 137 12.46 -14.86 -8.97
CA GLU A 137 11.73 -13.62 -9.16
C GLU A 137 11.51 -12.81 -7.86
N VAL A 138 11.80 -13.38 -6.67
CA VAL A 138 11.69 -12.63 -5.40
C VAL A 138 12.54 -11.37 -5.42
N GLN A 139 13.77 -11.43 -5.96
CA GLN A 139 14.63 -10.25 -6.05
C GLN A 139 14.06 -9.23 -7.03
N ASP A 140 13.50 -9.66 -8.15
CA ASP A 140 12.87 -8.76 -9.13
C ASP A 140 11.67 -8.01 -8.52
N MET A 141 10.92 -8.65 -7.61
CA MET A 141 9.84 -7.99 -6.85
C MET A 141 10.41 -6.91 -5.93
N ILE A 142 11.49 -7.23 -5.20
CA ILE A 142 12.17 -6.28 -4.30
C ILE A 142 12.69 -5.08 -5.08
N ASP A 143 13.31 -5.29 -6.22
CA ASP A 143 13.86 -4.25 -7.08
C ASP A 143 12.76 -3.32 -7.64
N GLN A 144 11.52 -3.81 -7.72
CA GLN A 144 10.32 -3.03 -8.06
C GLN A 144 9.63 -2.41 -6.83
N GLY A 145 10.22 -2.51 -5.64
CA GLY A 145 9.69 -1.92 -4.40
C GLY A 145 8.69 -2.80 -3.66
N ILE A 146 8.47 -4.05 -4.10
CA ILE A 146 7.59 -5.01 -3.42
C ILE A 146 8.42 -5.77 -2.39
N THR A 147 8.33 -5.39 -1.12
CA THR A 147 9.08 -5.97 -0.01
C THR A 147 8.23 -6.77 0.97
N SER A 148 6.96 -6.89 0.68
CA SER A 148 5.99 -7.62 1.48
C SER A 148 5.22 -8.63 0.64
N PHE A 149 5.04 -9.83 1.21
CA PHE A 149 4.44 -10.96 0.53
C PHE A 149 3.27 -11.53 1.33
N LYS A 150 2.36 -12.23 0.65
CA LYS A 150 1.19 -12.86 1.26
C LYS A 150 1.15 -14.34 0.93
N LEU A 151 0.87 -15.14 1.95
CA LEU A 151 0.74 -16.59 1.85
C LEU A 151 -0.60 -17.04 2.44
N TYR A 152 -1.06 -18.20 2.04
CA TYR A 152 -2.32 -18.76 2.49
C TYR A 152 -2.15 -20.21 2.93
N MET A 153 -2.72 -20.55 4.10
CA MET A 153 -2.82 -21.92 4.62
C MET A 153 -4.16 -22.57 4.28
N THR A 154 -5.05 -21.83 3.62
CA THR A 154 -6.37 -22.31 3.19
C THR A 154 -6.70 -21.78 1.78
N TYR A 155 -7.89 -22.09 1.28
CA TYR A 155 -8.41 -21.80 -0.06
C TYR A 155 -7.70 -22.59 -1.16
N PRO A 156 -8.38 -23.60 -1.79
CA PRO A 156 -7.76 -24.50 -2.79
C PRO A 156 -7.01 -23.79 -3.91
N ALA A 157 -7.48 -22.61 -4.31
CA ALA A 157 -6.81 -21.80 -5.34
C ALA A 157 -5.55 -21.07 -4.84
N MET A 158 -5.38 -20.88 -3.53
CA MET A 158 -4.35 -20.03 -2.95
C MET A 158 -3.38 -20.77 -2.04
N ILE A 159 -3.79 -21.91 -1.47
CA ILE A 159 -3.03 -22.65 -0.47
C ILE A 159 -1.65 -23.07 -0.97
N VAL A 160 -0.65 -22.85 -0.13
CA VAL A 160 0.73 -23.34 -0.30
C VAL A 160 0.93 -24.49 0.71
N ASN A 161 1.54 -25.58 0.27
CA ASN A 161 1.86 -26.70 1.17
C ASN A 161 2.96 -26.33 2.18
N ASP A 162 3.06 -27.05 3.28
CA ASP A 162 3.97 -26.73 4.39
C ASP A 162 5.44 -26.70 3.98
N CYS A 163 5.87 -27.58 3.06
CA CYS A 163 7.23 -27.64 2.59
C CYS A 163 7.61 -26.37 1.80
N ASP A 164 6.74 -25.95 0.91
CA ASP A 164 6.95 -24.72 0.11
C ASP A 164 6.77 -23.49 0.99
N MET A 165 5.81 -23.49 1.94
CA MET A 165 5.67 -22.42 2.95
C MET A 165 6.98 -22.18 3.69
N TYR A 166 7.64 -23.25 4.16
CA TYR A 166 8.93 -23.14 4.84
C TYR A 166 10.02 -22.55 3.93
N LYS A 167 10.11 -23.00 2.67
CA LYS A 167 11.10 -22.49 1.71
C LYS A 167 10.88 -21.00 1.41
N ILE A 168 9.61 -20.60 1.19
CA ILE A 168 9.24 -19.21 0.94
C ILE A 168 9.63 -18.35 2.13
N LEU A 169 9.19 -18.69 3.34
CA LEU A 169 9.49 -17.91 4.55
C LEU A 169 10.99 -17.78 4.79
N LYS A 170 11.75 -18.87 4.55
CA LYS A 170 13.21 -18.85 4.64
C LYS A 170 13.80 -17.86 3.62
N LYS A 171 13.42 -17.97 2.34
CA LYS A 171 13.90 -17.09 1.28
C LYS A 171 13.58 -15.62 1.56
N LEU A 172 12.34 -15.31 1.95
CA LEU A 172 11.91 -13.95 2.27
C LEU A 172 12.68 -13.39 3.48
N GLY A 173 12.92 -14.22 4.51
CA GLY A 173 13.74 -13.84 5.66
C GLY A 173 15.19 -13.52 5.28
N GLU A 174 15.81 -14.31 4.40
CA GLU A 174 17.16 -14.08 3.87
C GLU A 174 17.24 -12.75 3.09
N CYS A 175 16.15 -12.37 2.42
CA CYS A 175 16.06 -11.11 1.67
C CYS A 175 15.63 -9.91 2.54
N GLY A 176 15.35 -10.10 3.84
CA GLY A 176 14.86 -9.05 4.72
C GLY A 176 13.42 -8.58 4.41
N CYS A 177 12.64 -9.44 3.77
CA CYS A 177 11.26 -9.16 3.40
C CYS A 177 10.27 -9.54 4.49
N PHE A 178 9.10 -8.93 4.45
CA PHE A 178 7.97 -9.26 5.32
C PHE A 178 7.03 -10.26 4.66
N ALA A 179 6.48 -11.19 5.43
CA ALA A 179 5.45 -12.13 4.99
C ALA A 179 4.23 -12.08 5.92
N GLY A 180 3.06 -11.78 5.34
CA GLY A 180 1.76 -11.96 5.98
C GLY A 180 1.19 -13.33 5.62
N VAL A 181 0.62 -14.05 6.59
CA VAL A 181 0.04 -15.37 6.35
C VAL A 181 -1.44 -15.37 6.77
N HIS A 182 -2.31 -15.86 5.89
CA HIS A 182 -3.67 -16.21 6.28
C HIS A 182 -3.62 -17.57 6.99
N CYS A 183 -3.51 -17.51 8.31
CA CYS A 183 -3.32 -18.68 9.19
C CYS A 183 -4.67 -19.30 9.54
N GLU A 184 -5.14 -20.17 8.68
CA GLU A 184 -6.36 -20.96 8.92
C GLU A 184 -6.08 -22.42 8.59
N ASN A 185 -6.35 -23.33 9.54
CA ASN A 185 -6.02 -24.75 9.44
C ASN A 185 -7.30 -25.62 9.53
#